data_530178d2a325fa26792c3222d47e756d
#
_entry.id   530178d2a325fa26792c3222d47e756d
#
_cell.length_a   1.000
_cell.length_b   1.000
_cell.length_c   1.000
_cell.angle_alpha   90.00
_cell.angle_beta   90.00
_cell.angle_gamma   90.00
#
_symmetry.space_group_name_H-M   'P 1'
#
loop_
_entity.id
_entity.type
_entity.pdbx_description
1 polymer ?
#
loop_
_entity_poly.entity_id
_entity_poly.type
_entity_poly.pdbx_seq_one_letter_code
_entity_poly.pdbx_strand_id
1 'polypeptide(L)'
;MEGTSAIQLKGITKRFGSVVANDHIDLDVKRGQILSLLGENGSGKTTLMNMISGIYFPDEGHIFVEGKEVTIRSPKDAYALGIGMIRQHFKLVDLFTAAENIVVGLEGKGRFDIRSAGRRVKEISEKYGFDIDPDKKV
;
A
#
# COMPACT_ATOMS: atom_id res chain seq x y z
N MET A 1 -12.41 -24.27 8.53
CA MET A 1 -11.30 -24.09 7.56
C MET A 1 -10.43 -22.96 8.05
N GLU A 2 -9.20 -23.23 8.37
CA GLU A 2 -8.23 -22.17 8.58
C GLU A 2 -8.13 -21.36 7.28
N GLY A 3 -8.46 -20.08 7.35
CA GLY A 3 -8.41 -19.21 6.18
C GLY A 3 -7.00 -19.14 5.62
N THR A 4 -6.86 -19.19 4.31
CA THR A 4 -5.57 -19.05 3.62
C THR A 4 -4.95 -17.71 3.96
N SER A 5 -3.66 -17.67 4.28
CA SER A 5 -2.95 -16.43 4.57
C SER A 5 -2.83 -15.58 3.32
N ALA A 6 -3.28 -14.33 3.40
CA ALA A 6 -3.08 -13.36 2.35
C ALA A 6 -1.65 -12.82 2.36
N ILE A 7 -1.15 -12.49 3.56
CA ILE A 7 0.23 -12.06 3.77
C ILE A 7 0.77 -12.65 5.07
N GLN A 8 2.02 -13.11 5.04
CA GLN A 8 2.75 -13.56 6.21
C GLN A 8 4.11 -12.89 6.27
N LEU A 9 4.49 -12.47 7.47
CA LEU A 9 5.81 -12.00 7.81
C LEU A 9 6.43 -13.00 8.78
N LYS A 10 7.69 -13.38 8.54
CA LYS A 10 8.43 -14.30 9.42
C LYS A 10 9.78 -13.73 9.76
N GLY A 11 10.02 -13.48 11.03
CA GLY A 11 11.29 -13.01 11.56
C GLY A 11 11.72 -11.67 11.03
N ILE A 12 10.80 -10.78 10.70
CA ILE A 12 11.10 -9.48 10.09
C ILE A 12 11.85 -8.59 11.08
N THR A 13 13.05 -8.20 10.69
CA THR A 13 13.91 -7.31 11.46
C THR A 13 14.30 -6.10 10.63
N LYS A 14 14.21 -4.91 11.24
CA LYS A 14 14.64 -3.64 10.62
C LYS A 14 15.41 -2.79 11.61
N ARG A 15 16.60 -2.37 11.20
CA ARG A 15 17.50 -1.51 11.98
C ARG A 15 17.76 -0.20 11.25
N PHE A 16 17.88 0.86 12.01
CA PHE A 16 18.31 2.17 11.53
C PHE A 16 19.48 2.62 12.42
N GLY A 17 20.71 2.35 11.96
CA GLY A 17 21.91 2.54 12.78
C GLY A 17 21.85 1.66 14.04
N SER A 18 21.89 2.27 15.22
CA SER A 18 21.80 1.58 16.51
C SER A 18 20.36 1.27 16.96
N VAL A 19 19.37 1.79 16.26
CA VAL A 19 17.97 1.60 16.63
C VAL A 19 17.38 0.39 15.92
N VAL A 20 16.86 -0.57 16.68
CA VAL A 20 16.10 -1.70 16.16
C VAL A 20 14.61 -1.32 16.16
N ALA A 21 14.09 -1.01 15.00
CA ALA A 21 12.69 -0.61 14.85
C ALA A 21 11.73 -1.81 14.89
N ASN A 22 12.13 -2.93 14.31
CA ASN A 22 11.42 -4.20 14.35
C ASN A 22 12.44 -5.31 14.63
N ASP A 23 12.10 -6.23 15.50
CA ASP A 23 12.97 -7.32 15.92
C ASP A 23 12.23 -8.66 15.84
N HIS A 24 12.58 -9.47 14.84
CA HIS A 24 12.03 -10.80 14.57
C HIS A 24 10.49 -10.86 14.62
N ILE A 25 9.83 -9.91 13.95
CA ILE A 25 8.38 -9.79 13.96
C ILE A 25 7.76 -10.86 13.06
N ASP A 26 6.81 -11.59 13.62
CA ASP A 26 5.93 -12.51 12.92
C ASP A 26 4.52 -11.92 12.83
N LEU A 27 3.92 -11.99 11.66
CA LEU A 27 2.57 -11.53 11.41
C LEU A 27 1.90 -12.43 10.38
N ASP A 28 0.65 -12.78 10.60
CA ASP A 28 -0.15 -13.55 9.66
C ASP A 28 -1.52 -12.89 9.49
N VAL A 29 -1.80 -12.44 8.28
CA VAL A 29 -3.10 -11.85 7.90
C VAL A 29 -3.82 -12.81 6.97
N LYS A 30 -4.97 -13.30 7.42
CA LYS A 30 -5.81 -14.21 6.65
C LYS A 30 -6.62 -13.46 5.59
N ARG A 31 -7.00 -14.14 4.52
CA ARG A 31 -7.92 -13.59 3.53
C ARG A 31 -9.24 -13.17 4.17
N GLY A 32 -9.72 -11.98 3.80
CA GLY A 32 -10.97 -11.43 4.33
C GLY A 32 -10.89 -10.95 5.79
N GLN A 33 -9.71 -10.98 6.40
CA GLN A 33 -9.51 -10.54 7.78
C GLN A 33 -9.22 -9.04 7.84
N ILE A 34 -9.78 -8.37 8.83
CA ILE A 34 -9.36 -7.05 9.28
C ILE A 34 -8.49 -7.25 10.52
N LEU A 35 -7.21 -6.92 10.42
CA LEU A 35 -6.24 -7.02 11.51
C LEU A 35 -5.82 -5.63 11.97
N SER A 36 -6.01 -5.35 13.26
CA SER A 36 -5.57 -4.10 13.88
C SER A 36 -4.21 -4.27 14.54
N LEU A 37 -3.28 -3.40 14.22
CA LEU A 37 -1.98 -3.29 14.88
C LEU A 37 -2.05 -2.17 15.91
N LEU A 38 -1.94 -2.54 17.18
CA LEU A 38 -1.97 -1.61 18.31
C LEU A 38 -0.58 -1.47 18.91
N GLY A 39 -0.26 -0.27 19.36
CA GLY A 39 1.00 0.05 20.03
C GLY A 39 1.18 1.56 20.15
N GLU A 40 2.09 1.97 21.01
CA GLU A 40 2.44 3.37 21.20
C GLU A 40 3.15 3.95 19.97
N ASN A 41 3.23 5.28 19.90
CA ASN A 41 4.04 5.97 18.88
C ASN A 41 5.51 5.56 19.05
N GLY A 42 6.17 5.21 17.94
CA GLY A 42 7.56 4.73 17.96
C GLY A 42 7.72 3.23 18.24
N SER A 43 6.62 2.46 18.32
CA SER A 43 6.68 1.00 18.51
C SER A 43 7.00 0.19 17.26
N GLY A 44 7.34 0.85 16.14
CA GLY A 44 7.71 0.18 14.88
C GLY A 44 6.56 -0.17 13.95
N LYS A 45 5.31 0.19 14.26
CA LYS A 45 4.15 -0.09 13.39
C LYS A 45 4.29 0.50 11.99
N THR A 46 4.63 1.79 11.91
CA THR A 46 4.84 2.49 10.64
C THR A 46 6.00 1.88 9.84
N THR A 47 7.08 1.49 10.51
CA THR A 47 8.22 0.82 9.88
C THR A 47 7.81 -0.52 9.28
N LEU A 48 7.02 -1.31 10.01
CA LEU A 48 6.51 -2.59 9.53
C LEU A 48 5.63 -2.40 8.28
N MET A 49 4.70 -1.44 8.32
CA MET A 49 3.84 -1.12 7.17
C MET A 49 4.64 -0.61 5.97
N ASN A 50 5.69 0.18 6.21
CA ASN A 50 6.57 0.66 5.16
C ASN A 50 7.38 -0.47 4.50
N MET A 51 7.70 -1.53 5.22
CA MET A 51 8.33 -2.73 4.62
C MET A 51 7.35 -3.51 3.75
N ILE A 52 6.12 -3.69 4.20
CA ILE A 52 5.06 -4.37 3.42
C ILE A 52 4.74 -3.59 2.13
N SER A 53 4.74 -2.27 2.21
CA SER A 53 4.47 -1.39 1.05
C SER A 53 5.68 -1.10 0.16
N GLY A 54 6.85 -1.66 0.47
CA GLY A 54 8.05 -1.53 -0.35
C GLY A 54 8.81 -0.21 -0.21
N ILE A 55 8.52 0.57 0.83
CA ILE A 55 9.27 1.82 1.11
C ILE A 55 10.59 1.50 1.82
N TYR A 56 10.57 0.54 2.73
CA TYR A 56 11.76 0.00 3.37
C TYR A 56 11.95 -1.46 3.00
N PHE A 57 13.19 -1.89 2.99
CA PHE A 57 13.55 -3.29 2.83
C PHE A 57 13.95 -3.89 4.19
N PRO A 58 13.45 -5.06 4.59
CA PRO A 58 13.86 -5.69 5.83
C PRO A 58 15.32 -6.11 5.77
N ASP A 59 16.00 -6.02 6.91
CA ASP A 59 17.40 -6.48 7.05
C ASP A 59 17.45 -8.00 7.21
N GLU A 60 16.43 -8.57 7.87
CA GLU A 60 16.25 -10.01 8.07
C GLU A 60 14.77 -10.40 7.96
N GLY A 61 14.55 -11.67 7.69
CA GLY A 61 13.21 -12.25 7.64
C GLY A 61 12.67 -12.45 6.24
N HIS A 62 11.45 -12.98 6.18
CA HIS A 62 10.81 -13.40 4.94
C HIS A 62 9.38 -12.88 4.87
N ILE A 63 8.95 -12.49 3.67
CA ILE A 63 7.58 -12.06 3.38
C ILE A 63 6.97 -13.06 2.41
N PHE A 64 5.75 -13.51 2.72
CA PHE A 64 4.97 -14.41 1.86
C PHE A 64 3.65 -13.73 1.49
N VAL A 65 3.30 -13.79 0.23
CA VAL A 65 2.00 -13.34 -0.29
C VAL A 65 1.32 -14.53 -0.95
N GLU A 66 0.11 -14.83 -0.52
CA GLU A 66 -0.64 -15.99 -0.99
C GLU A 66 0.16 -17.31 -0.86
N GLY A 67 0.93 -17.46 0.20
CA GLY A 67 1.76 -18.63 0.47
C GLY A 67 3.08 -18.71 -0.30
N LYS A 68 3.37 -17.75 -1.17
CA LYS A 68 4.62 -17.69 -1.93
C LYS A 68 5.57 -16.66 -1.34
N GLU A 69 6.81 -17.02 -1.14
CA GLU A 69 7.85 -16.08 -0.74
C GLU A 69 8.08 -15.03 -1.82
N VAL A 70 8.07 -13.77 -1.42
CA VAL A 70 8.24 -12.63 -2.30
C VAL A 70 9.30 -11.67 -1.78
N THR A 71 9.89 -10.92 -2.71
CA THR A 71 10.83 -9.85 -2.40
C THR A 71 10.20 -8.52 -2.84
N ILE A 72 9.91 -7.65 -1.87
CA ILE A 72 9.31 -6.34 -2.11
C ILE A 72 10.39 -5.28 -1.95
N ARG A 73 10.93 -4.77 -3.05
CA ARG A 73 12.02 -3.78 -3.06
C ARG A 73 11.53 -2.36 -3.33
N SER A 74 10.32 -2.23 -3.82
CA SER A 74 9.74 -0.95 -4.20
C SER A 74 8.22 -0.94 -4.01
N PRO A 75 7.60 0.22 -3.91
CA PRO A 75 6.14 0.32 -3.92
C PRO A 75 5.49 -0.29 -5.18
N LYS A 76 6.21 -0.27 -6.31
CA LYS A 76 5.76 -0.91 -7.55
C LYS A 76 5.66 -2.43 -7.39
N ASP A 77 6.63 -3.06 -6.73
CA ASP A 77 6.59 -4.50 -6.46
C ASP A 77 5.42 -4.85 -5.54
N ALA A 78 5.19 -4.05 -4.50
CA ALA A 78 4.06 -4.23 -3.60
C ALA A 78 2.72 -4.12 -4.35
N TYR A 79 2.59 -3.09 -5.19
CA TYR A 79 1.38 -2.88 -5.99
C TYR A 79 1.12 -4.04 -6.96
N ALA A 80 2.15 -4.59 -7.61
CA ALA A 80 2.04 -5.76 -8.48
C ALA A 80 1.54 -7.02 -7.75
N LEU A 81 1.79 -7.11 -6.44
CA LEU A 81 1.29 -8.16 -5.55
C LEU A 81 -0.12 -7.88 -4.98
N GLY A 82 -0.75 -6.77 -5.37
CA GLY A 82 -2.06 -6.37 -4.88
C GLY A 82 -2.03 -5.66 -3.52
N ILE A 83 -0.86 -5.20 -3.08
CA ILE A 83 -0.71 -4.49 -1.80
C ILE A 83 -0.79 -2.99 -2.05
N GLY A 84 -1.80 -2.35 -1.46
CA GLY A 84 -1.95 -0.89 -1.44
C GLY A 84 -1.76 -0.33 -0.04
N MET A 85 -1.33 0.92 0.07
CA MET A 85 -1.16 1.61 1.34
C MET A 85 -1.84 2.97 1.32
N ILE A 86 -2.66 3.23 2.34
CA ILE A 86 -3.21 4.54 2.60
C ILE A 86 -2.35 5.20 3.68
N ARG A 87 -1.81 6.37 3.37
CA ARG A 87 -0.93 7.10 4.27
C ARG A 87 -1.72 8.00 5.22
N GLN A 88 -1.16 8.25 6.38
CA GLN A 88 -1.72 9.15 7.39
C GLN A 88 -1.80 10.61 6.88
N HIS A 89 -0.84 11.03 6.06
CA HIS A 89 -0.83 12.33 5.40
C HIS A 89 -1.06 12.14 3.91
N PHE A 90 -2.13 12.74 3.39
CA PHE A 90 -2.40 12.75 1.97
C PHE A 90 -1.35 13.62 1.24
N LYS A 91 -0.81 13.08 0.17
CA LYS A 91 0.10 13.80 -0.72
C LYS A 91 -0.64 14.08 -2.03
N LEU A 92 -1.54 15.03 -1.97
CA LEU A 92 -2.23 15.54 -3.15
C LEU A 92 -1.38 16.62 -3.82
N VAL A 93 -1.50 16.74 -5.13
CA VAL A 93 -0.89 17.83 -5.89
C VAL A 93 -1.96 18.91 -6.06
N ASP A 94 -1.82 20.01 -5.34
CA ASP A 94 -2.85 21.08 -5.24
C ASP A 94 -3.19 21.73 -6.58
N LEU A 95 -2.28 21.66 -7.56
CA LEU A 95 -2.50 22.21 -8.90
C LEU A 95 -3.26 21.23 -9.83
N PHE A 96 -3.37 19.99 -9.42
CA PHE A 96 -4.02 18.93 -10.20
C PHE A 96 -5.52 18.83 -9.87
N THR A 97 -6.28 18.38 -10.85
CA THR A 97 -7.68 17.97 -10.65
C THR A 97 -7.76 16.66 -9.86
N ALA A 98 -8.96 16.33 -9.40
CA ALA A 98 -9.22 15.05 -8.74
C ALA A 98 -8.85 13.87 -9.66
N ALA A 99 -9.21 13.93 -10.93
CA ALA A 99 -8.86 12.89 -11.90
C ALA A 99 -7.35 12.73 -12.08
N GLU A 100 -6.61 13.83 -12.20
CA GLU A 100 -5.15 13.82 -12.33
C GLU A 100 -4.47 13.25 -11.10
N ASN A 101 -4.93 13.61 -9.89
CA ASN A 101 -4.40 13.06 -8.64
C ASN A 101 -4.66 11.54 -8.50
N ILE A 102 -5.83 11.07 -8.94
CA ILE A 102 -6.19 9.64 -8.84
C ILE A 102 -5.37 8.80 -9.82
N VAL A 103 -5.12 9.29 -11.02
CA VAL A 103 -4.43 8.52 -12.07
C VAL A 103 -2.92 8.68 -12.07
N VAL A 104 -2.39 9.64 -11.31
CA VAL A 104 -0.93 9.82 -11.19
C VAL A 104 -0.29 8.56 -10.61
N GLY A 105 0.69 8.03 -11.34
CA GLY A 105 1.37 6.78 -10.95
C GLY A 105 0.70 5.48 -11.41
N LEU A 106 -0.48 5.54 -12.03
CA LEU A 106 -1.05 4.37 -12.69
C LEU A 106 -0.33 4.08 -14.00
N GLU A 107 0.14 2.86 -14.16
CA GLU A 107 0.73 2.43 -15.43
C GLU A 107 -0.37 2.22 -16.46
N GLY A 108 -0.37 3.04 -17.51
CA GLY A 108 -1.20 2.89 -18.69
C GLY A 108 -0.37 2.48 -19.91
N LYS A 109 -0.86 1.51 -20.67
CA LYS A 109 -0.27 1.23 -21.99
C LYS A 109 -0.81 2.30 -22.96
N GLY A 110 0.06 3.24 -23.36
CA GLY A 110 -0.27 4.22 -24.38
C GLY A 110 -0.18 5.68 -23.92
N ARG A 111 -0.64 6.58 -24.81
CA ARG A 111 -0.65 8.02 -24.54
C ARG A 111 -1.69 8.35 -23.46
N PHE A 112 -1.26 9.08 -22.45
CA PHE A 112 -2.15 9.53 -21.38
C PHE A 112 -3.26 10.41 -21.93
N ASP A 113 -4.52 10.01 -21.75
CA ASP A 113 -5.71 10.78 -22.11
C ASP A 113 -6.50 11.14 -20.84
N ILE A 114 -6.43 12.42 -20.48
CA ILE A 114 -7.11 12.96 -19.29
C ILE A 114 -8.63 12.81 -19.33
N ARG A 115 -9.24 12.89 -20.53
CA ARG A 115 -10.69 12.73 -20.67
C ARG A 115 -11.16 11.30 -20.40
N SER A 116 -10.39 10.33 -20.88
CA SER A 116 -10.62 8.91 -20.61
C SER A 116 -10.42 8.61 -19.11
N ALA A 117 -9.39 9.18 -18.50
CA ALA A 117 -9.15 9.09 -17.06
C ALA A 117 -10.30 9.69 -16.24
N GLY A 118 -10.80 10.87 -16.60
CA GLY A 118 -11.93 11.52 -15.93
C GLY A 118 -13.21 10.68 -15.99
N ARG A 119 -13.53 10.08 -17.13
CA ARG A 119 -14.67 9.16 -17.27
C ARG A 119 -14.55 7.94 -16.36
N ARG A 120 -13.37 7.32 -16.32
CA ARG A 120 -13.11 6.15 -15.48
C ARG A 120 -13.19 6.47 -14.00
N VAL A 121 -12.70 7.63 -13.57
CA VAL A 121 -12.83 8.13 -12.20
C VAL A 121 -14.30 8.32 -11.84
N LYS A 122 -15.09 8.91 -12.74
CA LYS A 122 -16.53 9.09 -12.53
C LYS A 122 -17.28 7.76 -12.39
N GLU A 123 -17.02 6.79 -13.26
CA GLU A 123 -17.59 5.45 -13.19
C GLU A 123 -17.29 4.75 -11.86
N ILE A 124 -16.04 4.83 -11.40
CA ILE A 124 -15.62 4.26 -10.11
C ILE A 124 -16.29 4.99 -8.95
N SER A 125 -16.37 6.32 -9.00
CA SER A 125 -17.04 7.14 -8.01
C SER A 125 -18.51 6.75 -7.86
N GLU A 126 -19.23 6.63 -8.96
CA GLU A 126 -20.63 6.20 -8.99
C GLU A 126 -20.81 4.77 -8.47
N LYS A 127 -19.92 3.85 -8.87
CA LYS A 127 -19.95 2.45 -8.43
C LYS A 127 -19.83 2.30 -6.90
N TYR A 128 -19.03 3.13 -6.27
CA TYR A 128 -18.81 3.08 -4.82
C TYR A 128 -19.59 4.13 -4.03
N GLY A 129 -20.46 4.90 -4.68
CA GLY A 129 -21.31 5.89 -4.04
C GLY A 129 -20.57 7.14 -3.55
N PHE A 130 -19.44 7.48 -4.17
CA PHE A 130 -18.72 8.71 -3.89
C PHE A 130 -19.21 9.84 -4.81
N ASP A 131 -19.28 11.05 -4.30
CA ASP A 131 -19.56 12.25 -5.10
C ASP A 131 -18.24 12.96 -5.40
N ILE A 132 -17.60 12.57 -6.50
CA ILE A 132 -16.33 13.13 -6.96
C ILE A 132 -16.53 13.79 -8.31
N ASP A 133 -16.29 15.09 -8.38
CA ASP A 133 -16.13 15.82 -9.63
C ASP A 133 -14.68 15.64 -10.14
N PRO A 134 -14.47 14.88 -11.24
CA PRO A 134 -13.12 14.58 -11.71
C PRO A 134 -12.34 15.83 -12.18
N ASP A 135 -13.02 16.88 -12.57
CA ASP A 135 -12.42 18.10 -13.13
C ASP A 135 -12.16 19.17 -12.08
N LYS A 136 -12.60 18.94 -10.84
CA LYS A 136 -12.39 19.87 -9.73
C LYS A 136 -10.94 19.81 -9.27
N LYS A 137 -10.30 20.98 -9.10
CA LYS A 137 -9.00 21.09 -8.45
C LYS A 137 -9.14 20.81 -6.95
N VAL A 138 -8.14 20.17 -6.41
CA VAL A 138 -8.04 19.81 -5.00
C VAL A 138 -7.61 21.01 -4.16
#